data_e700f3c1f2f708109a8d4db1e962a7e0
#
_entry.id   e700f3c1f2f708109a8d4db1e962a7e0
#
_cell.length_a   1.000
_cell.length_b   1.000
_cell.length_c   1.000
_cell.angle_alpha   90.00
_cell.angle_beta   90.00
_cell.angle_gamma   90.00
#
_symmetry.space_group_name_H-M   'P 1'
#
loop_
_entity.id
_entity.type
_entity.pdbx_description
1 polymer ?
#
loop_
_entity_poly.entity_id
_entity_poly.type
_entity_poly.pdbx_seq_one_letter_code
_entity_poly.pdbx_strand_id
1 'polypeptide(L)'
;LCDKDLKLSKDKIGIAKYFIHGFFPAPHTPYSEVKQLDPGSLIDIDLSNLSFKKKIYWDISSGPDYNIFFDKKFNKENFQIKFKEIINNYSISDKKMALSLSGGTDSFLTSYFLTNKIGKTSSFSLGFEDESYDESEIIKNLDLNLEKNVFKATNEDLKNIFLSILSKNIDPVGDSSMIPTFLIFEKIY
;
A
#
# COMPACT_ATOMS: atom_id res chain seq x y z
N LEU A 1 19.64 9.91 -0.81
CA LEU A 1 20.92 9.30 -1.23
C LEU A 1 21.99 9.72 -0.24
N CYS A 2 22.50 8.74 0.55
CA CYS A 2 23.47 9.01 1.61
C CYS A 2 24.91 9.14 1.09
N ASP A 3 25.16 8.71 -0.15
CA ASP A 3 26.49 8.79 -0.75
C ASP A 3 26.66 10.13 -1.47
N LYS A 4 27.53 11.00 -0.91
CA LYS A 4 27.82 12.33 -1.45
C LYS A 4 28.74 12.33 -2.66
N ASP A 5 29.39 11.20 -2.96
CA ASP A 5 30.32 11.05 -4.05
C ASP A 5 29.65 10.64 -5.37
N LEU A 6 28.38 10.24 -5.32
CA LEU A 6 27.58 9.94 -6.50
C LEU A 6 27.26 11.22 -7.29
N LYS A 7 27.80 11.34 -8.48
CA LYS A 7 27.39 12.37 -9.45
C LYS A 7 26.13 11.93 -10.14
N LEU A 8 25.01 12.52 -9.76
CA LEU A 8 23.69 12.16 -10.27
C LEU A 8 23.22 13.17 -11.32
N SER A 9 22.68 12.67 -12.42
CA SER A 9 22.02 13.45 -13.46
C SER A 9 20.51 13.13 -13.48
N LYS A 10 19.70 14.11 -13.86
CA LYS A 10 18.23 13.93 -13.90
C LYS A 10 17.82 13.00 -15.03
N ASP A 11 17.02 11.97 -14.73
CA ASP A 11 16.36 11.13 -15.75
C ASP A 11 15.14 11.88 -16.31
N LYS A 12 15.31 12.54 -17.47
CA LYS A 12 14.22 13.29 -18.11
C LYS A 12 13.03 12.41 -18.49
N ILE A 13 13.28 11.15 -18.88
CA ILE A 13 12.23 10.20 -19.24
C ILE A 13 11.49 9.75 -17.97
N GLY A 14 12.22 9.41 -16.91
CA GLY A 14 11.64 9.08 -15.62
C GLY A 14 10.76 10.21 -15.08
N ILE A 15 11.26 11.46 -15.13
CA ILE A 15 10.51 12.63 -14.70
C ILE A 15 9.22 12.82 -15.55
N ALA A 16 9.30 12.68 -16.88
CA ALA A 16 8.13 12.76 -17.73
C ALA A 16 7.09 11.68 -17.39
N LYS A 17 7.54 10.45 -17.12
CA LYS A 17 6.65 9.34 -16.69
C LYS A 17 6.02 9.62 -15.31
N TYR A 18 6.75 10.24 -14.40
CA TYR A 18 6.19 10.64 -13.11
C TYR A 18 4.99 11.59 -13.28
N PHE A 19 5.08 12.58 -14.15
CA PHE A 19 3.94 13.49 -14.40
C PHE A 19 2.74 12.81 -15.06
N ILE A 20 2.95 11.68 -15.75
CA ILE A 20 1.86 10.91 -16.35
C ILE A 20 1.21 9.97 -15.33
N HIS A 21 2.02 9.30 -14.50
CA HIS A 21 1.57 8.20 -13.65
C HIS A 21 1.43 8.56 -12.16
N GLY A 22 2.01 9.68 -11.71
CA GLY A 22 2.07 10.06 -10.31
C GLY A 22 3.15 9.32 -9.51
N PHE A 23 3.95 8.49 -10.14
CA PHE A 23 5.10 7.76 -9.55
C PHE A 23 6.15 7.46 -10.61
N PHE A 24 7.32 7.00 -10.18
CA PHE A 24 8.38 6.56 -11.09
C PHE A 24 8.19 5.08 -11.41
N PRO A 25 7.72 4.70 -12.62
CA PRO A 25 7.61 3.28 -12.97
C PRO A 25 8.99 2.68 -13.21
N ALA A 26 9.21 1.46 -12.70
CA ALA A 26 10.45 0.73 -12.94
C ALA A 26 10.77 0.63 -14.45
N PRO A 27 12.04 0.70 -14.86
CA PRO A 27 13.25 0.83 -14.02
C PRO A 27 13.63 2.28 -13.69
N HIS A 28 12.77 3.26 -13.93
CA HIS A 28 13.09 4.67 -13.78
C HIS A 28 13.10 5.13 -12.33
N THR A 29 13.96 6.11 -12.06
CA THR A 29 13.98 6.93 -10.85
C THR A 29 14.12 8.41 -11.27
N PRO A 30 14.17 9.36 -10.34
CA PRO A 30 14.53 10.75 -10.68
C PRO A 30 15.91 10.91 -11.31
N TYR A 31 16.78 9.89 -11.20
CA TYR A 31 18.19 9.94 -11.58
C TYR A 31 18.55 8.87 -12.60
N SER A 32 19.35 9.25 -13.60
CA SER A 32 19.74 8.35 -14.69
C SER A 32 20.61 7.18 -14.24
N GLU A 33 21.43 7.40 -13.21
CA GLU A 33 22.40 6.44 -12.67
C GLU A 33 21.77 5.46 -11.67
N VAL A 34 20.58 5.77 -11.17
CA VAL A 34 19.87 4.94 -10.20
C VAL A 34 18.69 4.27 -10.88
N LYS A 35 18.58 2.97 -10.74
CA LYS A 35 17.48 2.20 -11.33
C LYS A 35 16.70 1.45 -10.27
N GLN A 36 15.40 1.37 -10.46
CA GLN A 36 14.53 0.47 -9.69
C GLN A 36 14.63 -0.94 -10.26
N LEU A 37 14.60 -1.92 -9.39
CA LEU A 37 14.42 -3.30 -9.79
C LEU A 37 12.98 -3.51 -10.29
N ASP A 38 12.85 -4.24 -11.40
CA ASP A 38 11.50 -4.54 -11.90
C ASP A 38 10.70 -5.37 -10.89
N PRO A 39 9.38 -5.17 -10.79
CA PRO A 39 8.50 -5.97 -9.95
C PRO A 39 8.67 -7.48 -10.20
N GLY A 40 8.52 -8.28 -9.15
CA GLY A 40 8.63 -9.75 -9.25
C GLY A 40 10.02 -10.25 -9.66
N SER A 41 11.07 -9.42 -9.48
CA SER A 41 12.45 -9.76 -9.84
C SER A 41 13.35 -9.81 -8.63
N LEU A 42 14.43 -10.55 -8.76
CA LEU A 42 15.58 -10.54 -7.84
C LEU A 42 16.88 -10.33 -8.63
N ILE A 43 17.86 -9.78 -7.97
CA ILE A 43 19.26 -9.69 -8.46
C ILE A 43 20.13 -10.47 -7.51
N ASP A 44 20.92 -11.39 -8.08
CA ASP A 44 21.98 -12.12 -7.40
C ASP A 44 23.32 -11.47 -7.78
N ILE A 45 24.06 -10.97 -6.78
CA ILE A 45 25.29 -10.20 -6.98
C ILE A 45 26.46 -11.02 -6.44
N ASP A 46 27.41 -11.32 -7.31
CA ASP A 46 28.70 -11.90 -6.91
C ASP A 46 29.63 -10.77 -6.42
N LEU A 47 29.87 -10.74 -5.12
CA LEU A 47 30.69 -9.70 -4.49
C LEU A 47 32.18 -9.79 -4.85
N SER A 48 32.65 -10.93 -5.38
CA SER A 48 34.07 -11.11 -5.75
C SER A 48 34.45 -10.36 -7.04
N ASN A 49 33.51 -10.25 -7.96
CA ASN A 49 33.75 -9.66 -9.29
C ASN A 49 32.68 -8.60 -9.67
N LEU A 50 31.75 -8.31 -8.76
CA LEU A 50 30.63 -7.38 -8.94
C LEU A 50 29.73 -7.70 -10.15
N SER A 51 29.76 -8.95 -10.63
CA SER A 51 28.79 -9.38 -11.64
C SER A 51 27.43 -9.61 -11.02
N PHE A 52 26.38 -9.45 -11.81
CA PHE A 52 25.02 -9.70 -11.32
C PHE A 52 24.20 -10.49 -12.34
N LYS A 53 23.25 -11.27 -11.80
CA LYS A 53 22.24 -11.99 -12.57
C LYS A 53 20.87 -11.55 -12.10
N LYS A 54 20.04 -11.08 -13.05
CA LYS A 54 18.62 -10.76 -12.78
C LYS A 54 17.78 -11.98 -13.08
N LYS A 55 16.83 -12.30 -12.18
CA LYS A 55 15.85 -13.36 -12.33
C LYS A 55 14.45 -12.83 -12.04
N ILE A 56 13.50 -13.09 -12.93
CA ILE A 56 12.07 -12.87 -12.69
C ILE A 56 11.54 -14.12 -12.01
N TYR A 57 10.99 -13.99 -10.81
CA TYR A 57 10.39 -15.10 -10.06
C TYR A 57 8.86 -15.07 -10.07
N TRP A 58 8.28 -13.91 -10.39
CA TRP A 58 6.84 -13.74 -10.50
C TRP A 58 6.49 -12.70 -11.56
N ASP A 59 5.49 -13.00 -12.35
CA ASP A 59 4.91 -12.10 -13.37
C ASP A 59 3.41 -12.35 -13.43
N ILE A 60 2.62 -11.27 -13.38
CA ILE A 60 1.16 -11.38 -13.40
C ILE A 60 0.63 -12.01 -14.68
N SER A 61 1.29 -11.79 -15.81
CA SER A 61 0.85 -12.32 -17.11
C SER A 61 1.12 -13.82 -17.28
N SER A 62 2.06 -14.37 -16.51
CA SER A 62 2.46 -15.78 -16.56
C SER A 62 1.88 -16.60 -15.39
N GLY A 63 1.09 -15.98 -14.52
CA GLY A 63 0.44 -16.66 -13.41
C GLY A 63 -0.60 -17.68 -13.89
N PRO A 64 -0.74 -18.84 -13.19
CA PRO A 64 -1.68 -19.90 -13.59
C PRO A 64 -3.15 -19.42 -13.62
N ASP A 65 -3.44 -18.37 -12.89
CA ASP A 65 -4.78 -17.80 -12.75
C ASP A 65 -5.05 -16.63 -13.72
N TYR A 66 -4.07 -16.20 -14.53
CA TYR A 66 -4.20 -15.04 -15.41
C TYR A 66 -5.41 -15.17 -16.37
N ASN A 67 -5.59 -16.33 -16.98
CA ASN A 67 -6.70 -16.58 -17.88
C ASN A 67 -8.06 -16.74 -17.17
N ILE A 68 -8.06 -17.02 -15.87
CA ILE A 68 -9.29 -17.16 -15.09
C ILE A 68 -10.03 -15.83 -14.96
N PHE A 69 -9.31 -14.71 -14.91
CA PHE A 69 -9.91 -13.38 -14.81
C PHE A 69 -10.68 -12.97 -16.07
N PHE A 70 -10.33 -13.49 -17.23
CA PHE A 70 -10.92 -13.09 -18.51
C PHE A 70 -12.00 -14.05 -19.02
N ASP A 71 -11.97 -15.32 -18.61
CA ASP A 71 -12.80 -16.37 -19.22
C ASP A 71 -13.95 -16.91 -18.37
N LYS A 72 -14.05 -16.53 -17.09
CA LYS A 72 -15.07 -17.11 -16.20
C LYS A 72 -16.05 -16.07 -15.67
N LYS A 73 -17.33 -16.41 -15.68
CA LYS A 73 -18.35 -15.68 -14.92
C LYS A 73 -17.97 -15.65 -13.45
N PHE A 74 -18.12 -14.47 -12.82
CA PHE A 74 -17.93 -14.32 -11.38
C PHE A 74 -18.72 -15.40 -10.62
N ASN A 75 -18.01 -16.13 -9.77
CA ASN A 75 -18.59 -17.13 -8.86
C ASN A 75 -18.35 -16.66 -7.42
N LYS A 76 -19.44 -16.34 -6.73
CA LYS A 76 -19.42 -15.83 -5.37
C LYS A 76 -18.75 -16.78 -4.38
N GLU A 77 -19.04 -18.09 -4.49
CA GLU A 77 -18.50 -19.11 -3.59
C GLU A 77 -16.98 -19.24 -3.77
N ASN A 78 -16.52 -19.32 -5.00
CA ASN A 78 -15.09 -19.37 -5.30
C ASN A 78 -14.37 -18.11 -4.85
N PHE A 79 -14.99 -16.94 -5.01
CA PHE A 79 -14.44 -15.67 -4.49
C PHE A 79 -14.29 -15.72 -2.97
N GLN A 80 -15.32 -16.14 -2.25
CA GLN A 80 -15.29 -16.22 -0.79
C GLN A 80 -14.20 -17.19 -0.28
N ILE A 81 -14.08 -18.37 -0.92
CA ILE A 81 -13.06 -19.36 -0.60
C ILE A 81 -11.66 -18.75 -0.78
N LYS A 82 -11.42 -18.16 -1.95
CA LYS A 82 -10.12 -17.57 -2.30
C LYS A 82 -9.77 -16.38 -1.41
N PHE A 83 -10.75 -15.51 -1.15
CA PHE A 83 -10.56 -14.36 -0.27
C PHE A 83 -10.22 -14.79 1.16
N LYS A 84 -10.92 -15.80 1.68
CA LYS A 84 -10.65 -16.39 2.99
C LYS A 84 -9.25 -17.00 3.06
N GLU A 85 -8.82 -17.71 2.02
CA GLU A 85 -7.45 -18.25 1.92
C GLU A 85 -6.41 -17.14 1.97
N ILE A 86 -6.59 -16.06 1.22
CA ILE A 86 -5.70 -14.89 1.21
C ILE A 86 -5.63 -14.27 2.60
N ILE A 87 -6.77 -13.98 3.24
CA ILE A 87 -6.80 -13.42 4.58
C ILE A 87 -6.10 -14.36 5.58
N ASN A 88 -6.26 -15.67 5.43
CA ASN A 88 -5.58 -16.65 6.27
C ASN A 88 -4.05 -16.54 6.16
N ASN A 89 -3.53 -16.37 4.96
CA ASN A 89 -2.09 -16.26 4.72
C ASN A 89 -1.53 -14.92 5.22
N TYR A 90 -2.25 -13.83 5.01
CA TYR A 90 -1.84 -12.49 5.42
C TYR A 90 -2.02 -12.21 6.93
N SER A 91 -2.77 -13.04 7.64
CA SER A 91 -3.02 -12.88 9.07
C SER A 91 -2.10 -13.72 9.96
N ILE A 92 -0.99 -14.22 9.42
CA ILE A 92 0.06 -14.89 10.19
C ILE A 92 0.99 -13.82 10.76
N SER A 93 0.95 -13.62 12.09
CA SER A 93 1.77 -12.61 12.76
C SER A 93 2.04 -13.03 14.21
N ASP A 94 3.23 -12.76 14.71
CA ASP A 94 3.62 -12.85 16.13
C ASP A 94 3.28 -11.56 16.91
N LYS A 95 2.80 -10.54 16.23
CA LYS A 95 2.38 -9.25 16.79
C LYS A 95 0.86 -9.08 16.72
N LYS A 96 0.35 -8.20 17.58
CA LYS A 96 -1.06 -7.79 17.50
C LYS A 96 -1.34 -7.14 16.15
N MET A 97 -2.43 -7.55 15.53
CA MET A 97 -2.87 -6.98 14.26
C MET A 97 -3.90 -5.88 14.51
N ALA A 98 -3.84 -4.86 13.68
CA ALA A 98 -4.82 -3.79 13.61
C ALA A 98 -5.28 -3.61 12.16
N LEU A 99 -6.46 -3.05 11.99
CA LEU A 99 -7.06 -2.78 10.69
C LEU A 99 -7.15 -1.28 10.44
N SER A 100 -6.69 -0.84 9.29
CA SER A 100 -7.11 0.46 8.75
C SER A 100 -8.48 0.26 8.10
N LEU A 101 -9.50 0.93 8.63
CA LEU A 101 -10.89 0.78 8.20
C LEU A 101 -11.39 2.09 7.61
N SER A 102 -11.83 2.04 6.36
CA SER A 102 -12.61 3.09 5.70
C SER A 102 -14.07 2.66 5.58
N GLY A 103 -14.95 3.52 5.14
CA GLY A 103 -16.33 3.18 4.79
C GLY A 103 -16.47 2.37 3.50
N GLY A 104 -15.37 2.08 2.81
CA GLY A 104 -15.34 1.39 1.52
C GLY A 104 -15.51 -0.13 1.62
N THR A 105 -15.98 -0.73 0.53
CA THR A 105 -16.26 -2.17 0.41
C THR A 105 -15.03 -3.05 0.68
N ASP A 106 -13.85 -2.66 0.21
CA ASP A 106 -12.64 -3.48 0.32
C ASP A 106 -12.17 -3.62 1.76
N SER A 107 -12.13 -2.49 2.49
CA SER A 107 -11.79 -2.48 3.91
C SER A 107 -12.82 -3.22 4.76
N PHE A 108 -14.11 -3.10 4.40
CA PHE A 108 -15.19 -3.86 5.04
C PHE A 108 -15.00 -5.37 4.85
N LEU A 109 -14.80 -5.85 3.62
CA LEU A 109 -14.61 -7.27 3.34
C LEU A 109 -13.38 -7.83 4.05
N THR A 110 -12.27 -7.12 4.01
CA THR A 110 -11.06 -7.49 4.73
C THR A 110 -11.31 -7.63 6.22
N SER A 111 -11.99 -6.64 6.80
CA SER A 111 -12.33 -6.64 8.23
C SER A 111 -13.29 -7.77 8.60
N TYR A 112 -14.32 -8.02 7.78
CA TYR A 112 -15.28 -9.10 8.00
C TYR A 112 -14.60 -10.48 8.03
N PHE A 113 -13.78 -10.79 7.04
CA PHE A 113 -13.10 -12.09 7.00
C PHE A 113 -12.03 -12.23 8.09
N LEU A 114 -11.32 -11.14 8.42
CA LEU A 114 -10.30 -11.17 9.46
C LEU A 114 -10.91 -11.36 10.84
N THR A 115 -11.98 -10.61 11.20
CA THR A 115 -12.63 -10.74 12.50
C THR A 115 -13.31 -12.10 12.69
N ASN A 116 -13.80 -12.70 11.63
CA ASN A 116 -14.33 -14.08 11.67
C ASN A 116 -13.24 -15.12 11.95
N LYS A 117 -11.97 -14.81 11.63
CA LYS A 117 -10.83 -15.70 11.89
C LYS A 117 -10.24 -15.51 13.28
N ILE A 118 -9.88 -14.27 13.62
CA ILE A 118 -9.09 -13.98 14.84
C ILE A 118 -9.93 -13.43 15.99
N GLY A 119 -11.23 -13.23 15.77
CA GLY A 119 -12.13 -12.63 16.75
C GLY A 119 -11.99 -11.11 16.81
N LYS A 120 -12.31 -10.54 17.98
CA LYS A 120 -12.28 -9.10 18.21
C LYS A 120 -10.88 -8.54 17.98
N THR A 121 -10.79 -7.52 17.12
CA THR A 121 -9.53 -6.80 16.85
C THR A 121 -9.78 -5.29 16.80
N SER A 122 -8.70 -4.49 16.93
CA SER A 122 -8.79 -3.04 16.85
C SER A 122 -8.77 -2.57 15.41
N SER A 123 -9.65 -1.62 15.08
CA SER A 123 -9.61 -0.89 13.83
C SER A 123 -9.36 0.59 14.09
N PHE A 124 -8.70 1.21 13.12
CA PHE A 124 -8.33 2.62 13.14
C PHE A 124 -8.84 3.29 11.87
N SER A 125 -9.45 4.44 12.05
CA SER A 125 -10.10 5.19 10.98
C SER A 125 -9.85 6.69 11.16
N LEU A 126 -9.85 7.42 10.06
CA LEU A 126 -9.86 8.88 10.09
C LEU A 126 -11.23 9.40 9.69
N GLY A 127 -11.76 10.31 10.49
CA GLY A 127 -12.80 11.24 10.10
C GLY A 127 -12.16 12.57 9.68
N PHE A 128 -12.89 13.38 8.95
CA PHE A 128 -12.42 14.67 8.44
C PHE A 128 -13.35 15.79 8.89
N GLU A 129 -12.86 17.03 8.84
CA GLU A 129 -13.69 18.21 9.11
C GLU A 129 -14.65 18.47 7.95
N ASP A 130 -14.23 18.16 6.73
CA ASP A 130 -15.06 18.24 5.54
C ASP A 130 -15.98 17.01 5.46
N GLU A 131 -17.28 17.23 5.63
CA GLU A 131 -18.31 16.17 5.63
C GLU A 131 -18.35 15.38 4.30
N SER A 132 -17.87 15.96 3.20
CA SER A 132 -17.84 15.26 1.90
C SER A 132 -16.84 14.12 1.85
N TYR A 133 -15.87 14.11 2.76
CA TYR A 133 -14.85 13.06 2.91
C TYR A 133 -14.96 12.29 4.23
N ASP A 134 -15.91 12.65 5.12
CA ASP A 134 -16.04 12.04 6.44
C ASP A 134 -16.94 10.80 6.39
N GLU A 135 -16.32 9.61 6.50
CA GLU A 135 -17.01 8.32 6.56
C GLU A 135 -17.24 7.83 8.00
N SER A 136 -17.00 8.67 9.01
CA SER A 136 -17.04 8.30 10.44
C SER A 136 -18.35 7.64 10.85
N GLU A 137 -19.48 8.15 10.38
CA GLU A 137 -20.80 7.61 10.72
C GLU A 137 -21.05 6.24 10.07
N ILE A 138 -20.57 6.05 8.85
CA ILE A 138 -20.62 4.74 8.16
C ILE A 138 -19.83 3.72 8.98
N ILE A 139 -18.61 4.07 9.36
CA ILE A 139 -17.69 3.19 10.10
C ILE A 139 -18.27 2.82 11.47
N LYS A 140 -18.84 3.77 12.19
CA LYS A 140 -19.46 3.53 13.51
C LYS A 140 -20.61 2.51 13.41
N ASN A 141 -21.39 2.57 12.33
CA ASN A 141 -22.57 1.74 12.12
C ASN A 141 -22.28 0.37 11.47
N LEU A 142 -21.03 0.07 11.06
CA LEU A 142 -20.69 -1.24 10.53
C LEU A 142 -20.88 -2.32 11.62
N ASP A 143 -21.63 -3.37 11.31
CA ASP A 143 -21.80 -4.52 12.18
C ASP A 143 -20.61 -5.49 12.03
N LEU A 144 -19.53 -5.17 12.72
CA LEU A 144 -18.29 -5.95 12.74
C LEU A 144 -17.78 -6.06 14.19
N ASN A 145 -17.21 -7.21 14.52
CA ASN A 145 -16.60 -7.46 15.84
C ASN A 145 -15.26 -6.72 15.97
N LEU A 146 -15.33 -5.39 15.98
CA LEU A 146 -14.18 -4.49 16.01
C LEU A 146 -14.24 -3.54 17.21
N GLU A 147 -13.09 -3.29 17.79
CA GLU A 147 -12.86 -2.12 18.63
C GLU A 147 -12.52 -0.94 17.71
N LYS A 148 -13.51 -0.10 17.45
CA LYS A 148 -13.43 0.97 16.45
C LYS A 148 -12.84 2.23 17.08
N ASN A 149 -11.66 2.62 16.61
CA ASN A 149 -10.98 3.86 16.98
C ASN A 149 -11.08 4.83 15.80
N VAL A 150 -11.88 5.87 15.94
CA VAL A 150 -12.07 6.90 14.90
C VAL A 150 -11.45 8.20 15.37
N PHE A 151 -10.44 8.68 14.66
CA PHE A 151 -9.76 9.95 14.93
C PHE A 151 -10.24 11.01 13.95
N LYS A 152 -10.56 12.18 14.44
CA LYS A 152 -10.90 13.31 13.57
C LYS A 152 -9.63 14.07 13.20
N ALA A 153 -9.29 14.09 11.91
CA ALA A 153 -8.16 14.82 11.38
C ALA A 153 -8.52 16.28 11.14
N THR A 154 -7.70 17.18 11.64
CA THR A 154 -7.80 18.60 11.32
C THR A 154 -6.94 18.95 10.11
N ASN A 155 -7.21 20.10 9.48
CA ASN A 155 -6.36 20.61 8.39
C ASN A 155 -4.92 20.85 8.86
N GLU A 156 -4.72 21.17 10.13
CA GLU A 156 -3.38 21.34 10.70
C GLU A 156 -2.64 20.00 10.84
N ASP A 157 -3.33 18.94 11.28
CA ASP A 157 -2.76 17.58 11.31
C ASP A 157 -2.29 17.15 9.92
N LEU A 158 -3.13 17.33 8.91
CA LEU A 158 -2.81 16.97 7.52
C LEU A 158 -1.61 17.76 6.99
N LYS A 159 -1.53 19.06 7.29
CA LYS A 159 -0.40 19.91 6.92
C LYS A 159 0.90 19.45 7.59
N ASN A 160 0.85 19.16 8.88
CA ASN A 160 2.02 18.74 9.66
C ASN A 160 2.56 17.40 9.17
N ILE A 161 1.67 16.44 8.89
CA ILE A 161 2.05 15.14 8.29
C ILE A 161 2.65 15.33 6.91
N PHE A 162 2.07 16.17 6.07
CA PHE A 162 2.61 16.45 4.73
C PHE A 162 4.06 17.00 4.82
N LEU A 163 4.31 17.97 5.70
CA LEU A 163 5.65 18.50 5.93
C LEU A 163 6.62 17.43 6.47
N SER A 164 6.15 16.56 7.35
CA SER A 164 6.93 15.44 7.88
C SER A 164 7.31 14.45 6.77
N ILE A 165 6.38 14.10 5.88
CA ILE A 165 6.64 13.23 4.71
C ILE A 165 7.72 13.84 3.81
N LEU A 166 7.60 15.13 3.48
CA LEU A 166 8.59 15.83 2.66
C LEU A 166 9.99 15.82 3.28
N SER A 167 10.08 15.91 4.61
CA SER A 167 11.37 15.90 5.32
C SER A 167 12.05 14.53 5.35
N LYS A 168 11.30 13.44 5.16
CA LYS A 168 11.81 12.06 5.23
C LYS A 168 12.43 11.56 3.92
N ASN A 169 12.54 12.39 2.89
CA ASN A 169 13.09 12.04 1.57
C ASN A 169 12.48 10.76 0.96
N ILE A 170 11.18 10.60 1.13
CA ILE A 170 10.42 9.49 0.53
C ILE A 170 10.29 9.77 -0.97
N ASP A 171 10.30 8.72 -1.78
CA ASP A 171 10.04 8.86 -3.21
C ASP A 171 8.71 9.60 -3.44
N PRO A 172 8.69 10.61 -4.32
CA PRO A 172 7.48 11.36 -4.57
C PRO A 172 6.41 10.46 -5.18
N VAL A 173 5.24 10.48 -4.56
CA VAL A 173 4.04 9.79 -5.04
C VAL A 173 2.93 10.83 -5.18
N GLY A 174 2.31 10.88 -6.36
CA GLY A 174 1.23 11.82 -6.68
C GLY A 174 -0.14 11.36 -6.16
N ASP A 175 -0.17 10.62 -5.05
CA ASP A 175 -1.39 10.12 -4.43
C ASP A 175 -1.62 10.83 -3.08
N SER A 176 -2.71 11.58 -3.00
CA SER A 176 -3.11 12.31 -1.80
C SER A 176 -3.48 11.39 -0.63
N SER A 177 -3.82 10.12 -0.87
CA SER A 177 -4.16 9.14 0.16
C SER A 177 -2.97 8.79 1.06
N MET A 178 -1.76 9.11 0.63
CA MET A 178 -0.54 8.95 1.42
C MET A 178 -0.60 9.77 2.72
N ILE A 179 -1.14 11.00 2.69
CA ILE A 179 -1.21 11.89 3.85
C ILE A 179 -2.06 11.30 4.98
N PRO A 180 -3.34 10.94 4.74
CA PRO A 180 -4.16 10.30 5.77
C PRO A 180 -3.62 8.94 6.20
N THR A 181 -2.99 8.19 5.30
CA THR A 181 -2.36 6.91 5.64
C THR A 181 -1.23 7.09 6.67
N PHE A 182 -0.33 8.05 6.45
CA PHE A 182 0.73 8.36 7.41
C PHE A 182 0.17 8.86 8.76
N LEU A 183 -0.88 9.70 8.73
CA LEU A 183 -1.51 10.19 9.94
C LEU A 183 -2.12 9.05 10.76
N ILE A 184 -2.80 8.08 10.11
CA ILE A 184 -3.39 6.94 10.82
C ILE A 184 -2.31 6.07 11.47
N PHE A 185 -1.19 5.82 10.76
CA PHE A 185 -0.08 5.06 11.33
C PHE A 185 0.57 5.79 12.52
N GLU A 186 0.67 7.12 12.49
CA GLU A 186 1.17 7.90 13.63
C GLU A 186 0.25 7.80 14.87
N LYS A 187 -1.06 7.62 14.66
CA LYS A 187 -2.02 7.44 15.76
C LYS A 187 -2.05 6.02 16.33
N ILE A 188 -1.54 5.04 15.58
CA ILE A 188 -1.47 3.63 16.01
C ILE A 188 -0.23 3.37 16.88
N TYR A 189 0.85 4.12 16.65
CA TYR A 189 2.12 3.99 17.38
C TYR A 189 2.11 4.81 18.66
#